data_e93b2c84a2c0b89701b7538f827b3ff3
#
_entry.id   e93b2c84a2c0b89701b7538f827b3ff3
#
_cell.length_a   1.000
_cell.length_b   1.000
_cell.length_c   1.000
_cell.angle_alpha   90.00
_cell.angle_beta   90.00
_cell.angle_gamma   90.00
#
_symmetry.space_group_name_H-M   'P 1'
#
loop_
_entity.id
_entity.type
_entity.pdbx_description
1 polymer ?
#
loop_
_entity_poly.entity_id
_entity_poly.type
_entity_poly.pdbx_seq_one_letter_code
_entity_poly.pdbx_strand_id
1 'polypeptide(L)'
;MFGTKTAFGIVAALILTIAGATACGRTSTTEDQSQTRPVTHEFGTVEVPTSPQRILALDEYAGLSALTLGVKPTVVFSTLRSDVAKSILAEQGIEVIDKSGFFANPAIEEIATIEPDEILMSNAGPLPGLYGQINAIAPTLVLPYSAPWRDVLSAAGTQLDRESEANAVISKLETRLDTVKTAAAGKSLAILGGFAGSLFTVPPTTPLSTLVGEAGFTRPAAESDATTSMNSGSIAPLSAELLSLHGAENVAVMSGRQYDSALVRNEPLFVDLTSDPSRAYDVSGDLWFGSHPFAVYWIIEDLSAIADGRGQSSIGTPENAAARWTAFSAL
;
A
#
# COMPACT_ATOMS: atom_id res chain seq x y z
N MET A 1 -42.17 56.18 -63.26
CA MET A 1 -42.24 57.57 -62.80
C MET A 1 -41.05 57.80 -61.91
N PHE A 2 -40.14 58.60 -62.43
CA PHE A 2 -39.12 59.45 -61.77
C PHE A 2 -38.30 58.87 -60.57
N GLY A 3 -37.01 58.86 -60.53
CA GLY A 3 -35.96 59.59 -61.29
C GLY A 3 -34.78 59.75 -60.33
N THR A 4 -33.61 59.34 -60.86
CA THR A 4 -32.32 60.11 -60.80
C THR A 4 -31.83 60.68 -59.46
N LYS A 5 -30.59 60.69 -59.12
CA LYS A 5 -29.25 60.82 -59.79
C LYS A 5 -28.16 60.70 -58.72
N THR A 6 -27.10 60.03 -59.09
CA THR A 6 -25.65 60.38 -58.98
C THR A 6 -25.19 61.53 -58.06
N ALA A 7 -24.10 61.28 -57.29
CA ALA A 7 -22.89 62.09 -57.41
C ALA A 7 -21.67 61.45 -56.66
N PHE A 8 -20.58 61.50 -57.41
CA PHE A 8 -19.15 61.27 -57.05
C PHE A 8 -18.64 62.28 -56.05
N GLY A 9 -17.69 61.86 -55.25
CA GLY A 9 -16.84 62.74 -54.45
C GLY A 9 -15.59 62.03 -53.99
N ILE A 10 -14.53 62.14 -54.78
CA ILE A 10 -13.13 61.86 -54.41
C ILE A 10 -12.65 63.04 -53.59
N VAL A 11 -11.81 62.83 -52.48
CA VAL A 11 -10.66 63.65 -52.16
C VAL A 11 -9.90 63.09 -50.95
N ALA A 12 -8.67 62.69 -51.21
CA ALA A 12 -7.37 63.04 -50.59
C ALA A 12 -7.00 62.48 -49.23
N ALA A 13 -5.87 61.82 -49.30
CA ALA A 13 -4.98 61.38 -48.26
C ALA A 13 -4.56 62.49 -47.26
N LEU A 14 -4.42 62.12 -46.01
CA LEU A 14 -3.48 62.81 -45.12
C LEU A 14 -2.77 61.75 -44.26
N ILE A 15 -1.47 61.63 -44.54
CA ILE A 15 -0.51 60.88 -43.75
C ILE A 15 -0.22 61.72 -42.52
N LEU A 16 -0.44 61.13 -41.32
CA LEU A 16 0.15 61.70 -40.09
C LEU A 16 0.88 60.61 -39.34
N THR A 17 2.18 60.59 -39.48
CA THR A 17 3.13 59.87 -38.66
C THR A 17 3.19 60.48 -37.25
N ILE A 18 2.85 59.71 -36.21
CA ILE A 18 3.22 60.03 -34.84
C ILE A 18 4.01 58.85 -34.29
N ALA A 19 5.25 59.16 -34.01
CA ALA A 19 6.22 58.31 -33.35
C ALA A 19 5.95 58.21 -31.83
N GLY A 20 6.22 57.04 -31.28
CA GLY A 20 6.69 56.92 -29.94
C GLY A 20 5.66 56.80 -28.81
N ALA A 21 5.31 55.58 -28.46
CA ALA A 21 5.05 55.25 -27.08
C ALA A 21 5.68 53.86 -26.79
N THR A 22 6.81 53.88 -26.16
CA THR A 22 7.42 52.75 -25.46
C THR A 22 6.43 52.24 -24.43
N ALA A 23 5.65 51.23 -24.79
CA ALA A 23 4.91 50.44 -23.83
C ALA A 23 5.91 49.53 -23.12
N CYS A 24 6.18 49.83 -21.85
CA CYS A 24 6.80 48.91 -20.93
C CYS A 24 6.11 47.54 -21.04
N GLY A 25 6.86 46.58 -21.49
CA GLY A 25 6.47 45.20 -21.39
C GLY A 25 6.15 44.85 -19.94
N ARG A 26 4.89 44.70 -19.61
CA ARG A 26 4.52 43.84 -18.48
C ARG A 26 5.00 42.46 -18.87
N THR A 27 6.13 42.06 -18.33
CA THR A 27 6.39 40.65 -18.07
C THR A 27 5.22 40.18 -17.21
N SER A 28 4.22 39.62 -17.83
CA SER A 28 3.34 38.66 -17.15
C SER A 28 4.26 37.56 -16.70
N THR A 29 4.66 37.59 -15.44
CA THR A 29 5.01 36.40 -14.69
C THR A 29 3.79 35.50 -14.87
N THR A 30 3.89 34.54 -15.78
CA THR A 30 3.06 33.36 -15.78
C THR A 30 3.33 32.75 -14.42
N GLU A 31 2.46 32.97 -13.44
CA GLU A 31 2.34 32.06 -12.33
C GLU A 31 2.16 30.70 -13.02
N ASP A 32 3.13 29.86 -12.86
CA ASP A 32 3.05 28.46 -13.20
C ASP A 32 1.95 27.88 -12.29
N GLN A 33 0.69 28.01 -12.76
CA GLN A 33 -0.42 27.34 -12.12
C GLN A 33 -0.11 25.87 -12.33
N SER A 34 0.46 25.23 -11.32
CA SER A 34 0.67 23.81 -11.30
C SER A 34 -0.67 23.16 -11.68
N GLN A 35 -0.67 22.47 -12.83
CA GLN A 35 -1.87 21.82 -13.31
C GLN A 35 -2.29 20.80 -12.25
N THR A 36 -3.57 20.81 -11.88
CA THR A 36 -4.17 19.87 -10.96
C THR A 36 -5.10 18.91 -11.68
N ARG A 37 -5.37 17.78 -11.06
CA ARG A 37 -6.40 16.83 -11.48
C ARG A 37 -7.26 16.43 -10.29
N PRO A 38 -8.57 16.21 -10.47
CA PRO A 38 -9.43 15.69 -9.41
C PRO A 38 -9.16 14.21 -9.17
N VAL A 39 -9.03 13.81 -7.90
CA VAL A 39 -8.95 12.42 -7.47
C VAL A 39 -9.98 12.15 -6.40
N THR A 40 -10.74 11.06 -6.57
CA THR A 40 -11.76 10.65 -5.60
C THR A 40 -11.27 9.47 -4.77
N HIS A 41 -11.43 9.56 -3.47
CA HIS A 41 -11.17 8.50 -2.49
C HIS A 41 -12.25 8.51 -1.39
N GLU A 42 -12.10 7.72 -0.34
CA GLU A 42 -13.15 7.53 0.70
C GLU A 42 -13.58 8.82 1.44
N PHE A 43 -12.73 9.86 1.47
CA PHE A 43 -13.07 11.15 2.10
C PHE A 43 -13.56 12.22 1.11
N GLY A 44 -13.79 11.86 -0.15
CA GLY A 44 -14.29 12.77 -1.19
C GLY A 44 -13.32 12.99 -2.33
N THR A 45 -13.46 14.12 -3.02
CA THR A 45 -12.61 14.50 -4.15
C THR A 45 -11.63 15.58 -3.73
N VAL A 46 -10.37 15.42 -4.10
CA VAL A 46 -9.29 16.37 -3.85
C VAL A 46 -8.60 16.74 -5.17
N GLU A 47 -8.20 18.00 -5.32
CA GLU A 47 -7.40 18.47 -6.45
C GLU A 47 -5.92 18.27 -6.13
N VAL A 48 -5.25 17.38 -6.85
CA VAL A 48 -3.82 17.10 -6.66
C VAL A 48 -2.98 17.62 -7.83
N PRO A 49 -1.71 17.98 -7.61
CA PRO A 49 -0.80 18.35 -8.69
C PRO A 49 -0.65 17.22 -9.70
N THR A 50 -0.58 17.55 -11.00
CA THR A 50 -0.27 16.54 -12.04
C THR A 50 1.21 16.15 -12.06
N SER A 51 2.07 16.93 -11.45
CA SER A 51 3.52 16.70 -11.37
C SER A 51 4.04 17.13 -9.99
N PRO A 52 3.69 16.40 -8.93
CA PRO A 52 4.15 16.71 -7.58
C PRO A 52 5.68 16.59 -7.50
N GLN A 53 6.32 17.53 -6.78
CA GLN A 53 7.78 17.58 -6.63
C GLN A 53 8.23 17.07 -5.26
N ARG A 54 7.37 17.19 -4.26
CA ARG A 54 7.65 16.76 -2.90
C ARG A 54 6.50 15.93 -2.33
N ILE A 55 6.57 14.64 -2.58
CA ILE A 55 5.57 13.67 -2.11
C ILE A 55 6.00 13.17 -0.74
N LEU A 56 5.13 13.33 0.26
CA LEU A 56 5.27 12.73 1.58
C LEU A 56 4.32 11.54 1.72
N ALA A 57 4.85 10.35 1.98
CA ALA A 57 4.00 9.23 2.43
C ALA A 57 4.01 9.15 3.96
N LEU A 58 2.83 9.10 4.58
CA LEU A 58 2.68 9.07 6.04
C LEU A 58 2.84 7.68 6.65
N ASP A 59 3.03 6.68 5.83
CA ASP A 59 3.33 5.31 6.25
C ASP A 59 4.07 4.55 5.15
N GLU A 60 4.75 3.47 5.56
CA GLU A 60 5.57 2.66 4.66
C GLU A 60 4.75 1.96 3.58
N TYR A 61 3.48 1.63 3.84
CA TYR A 61 2.64 0.91 2.87
C TYR A 61 2.15 1.83 1.76
N ALA A 62 1.77 3.06 2.09
CA ALA A 62 1.49 4.09 1.09
C ALA A 62 2.75 4.36 0.25
N GLY A 63 3.91 4.46 0.89
CA GLY A 63 5.20 4.64 0.21
C GLY A 63 5.54 3.50 -0.74
N LEU A 64 5.40 2.24 -0.32
CA LEU A 64 5.66 1.06 -1.15
C LEU A 64 4.62 0.89 -2.27
N SER A 65 3.34 1.21 -2.02
CA SER A 65 2.31 1.18 -3.06
C SER A 65 2.62 2.15 -4.19
N ALA A 66 2.98 3.38 -3.85
CA ALA A 66 3.38 4.39 -4.82
C ALA A 66 4.66 3.97 -5.59
N LEU A 67 5.69 3.51 -4.87
CA LEU A 67 6.95 3.07 -5.47
C LEU A 67 6.75 1.90 -6.45
N THR A 68 5.89 0.95 -6.11
CA THR A 68 5.54 -0.17 -7.00
C THR A 68 4.95 0.28 -8.33
N LEU A 69 4.21 1.37 -8.33
CA LEU A 69 3.58 1.96 -9.52
C LEU A 69 4.45 3.03 -10.20
N GLY A 70 5.73 3.12 -9.83
CA GLY A 70 6.67 4.05 -10.43
C GLY A 70 6.57 5.50 -9.92
N VAL A 71 5.78 5.74 -8.88
CA VAL A 71 5.71 7.03 -8.20
C VAL A 71 6.63 6.98 -6.98
N LYS A 72 7.70 7.77 -7.02
CA LYS A 72 8.72 7.76 -5.96
C LYS A 72 8.45 8.88 -4.94
N PRO A 73 8.04 8.55 -3.70
CA PRO A 73 7.95 9.55 -2.63
C PRO A 73 9.32 10.18 -2.35
N THR A 74 9.31 11.44 -1.97
CA THR A 74 10.53 12.16 -1.53
C THR A 74 10.89 11.75 -0.10
N VAL A 75 9.86 11.67 0.75
CA VAL A 75 9.98 11.33 2.18
C VAL A 75 8.90 10.31 2.53
N VAL A 76 9.25 9.35 3.39
CA VAL A 76 8.29 8.40 3.99
C VAL A 76 8.42 8.45 5.51
N PHE A 77 7.32 8.61 6.21
CA PHE A 77 7.25 8.42 7.65
C PHE A 77 7.10 6.93 7.96
N SER A 78 8.03 6.37 8.74
CA SER A 78 7.90 5.00 9.22
C SER A 78 7.03 4.98 10.48
N THR A 79 5.73 4.80 10.29
CA THR A 79 4.72 4.80 11.35
C THR A 79 4.21 3.40 11.70
N LEU A 80 4.20 2.48 10.73
CA LEU A 80 3.71 1.10 10.86
C LEU A 80 4.78 0.11 11.34
N ARG A 81 6.04 0.57 11.45
CA ARG A 81 7.18 -0.18 12.01
C ARG A 81 7.62 -1.41 11.21
N SER A 82 7.41 -1.44 9.90
CA SER A 82 7.93 -2.50 9.05
C SER A 82 9.41 -2.27 8.72
N ASP A 83 10.30 -3.01 9.37
CA ASP A 83 11.75 -2.91 9.10
C ASP A 83 12.08 -3.33 7.66
N VAL A 84 11.35 -4.29 7.10
CA VAL A 84 11.48 -4.69 5.68
C VAL A 84 11.13 -3.52 4.75
N ALA A 85 9.97 -2.88 4.97
CA ALA A 85 9.54 -1.75 4.16
C ALA A 85 10.53 -0.58 4.26
N LYS A 86 11.01 -0.27 5.47
CA LYS A 86 12.02 0.79 5.71
C LYS A 86 13.30 0.53 4.93
N SER A 87 13.82 -0.71 4.99
CA SER A 87 15.04 -1.09 4.28
C SER A 87 14.90 -0.90 2.78
N ILE A 88 13.79 -1.38 2.20
CA ILE A 88 13.52 -1.27 0.77
C ILE A 88 13.43 0.20 0.34
N LEU A 89 12.65 1.02 1.06
CA LEU A 89 12.49 2.44 0.75
C LEU A 89 13.82 3.18 0.80
N ALA A 90 14.65 2.92 1.83
CA ALA A 90 15.97 3.51 1.97
C ALA A 90 16.92 3.08 0.85
N GLU A 91 16.93 1.80 0.44
CA GLU A 91 17.73 1.30 -0.69
C GLU A 91 17.32 1.92 -2.01
N GLN A 92 16.05 2.31 -2.17
CA GLN A 92 15.57 3.06 -3.33
C GLN A 92 15.91 4.56 -3.26
N GLY A 93 16.67 4.98 -2.27
CA GLY A 93 17.10 6.37 -2.09
C GLY A 93 15.94 7.30 -1.69
N ILE A 94 14.99 6.80 -0.95
CA ILE A 94 13.89 7.56 -0.34
C ILE A 94 14.29 7.90 1.09
N GLU A 95 14.07 9.13 1.50
CA GLU A 95 14.29 9.54 2.90
C GLU A 95 13.23 8.91 3.79
N VAL A 96 13.66 8.08 4.75
CA VAL A 96 12.76 7.42 5.70
C VAL A 96 12.97 8.00 7.09
N ILE A 97 11.94 8.65 7.63
CA ILE A 97 11.96 9.27 8.96
C ILE A 97 11.19 8.36 9.93
N ASP A 98 11.85 7.90 10.99
CA ASP A 98 11.19 7.08 12.01
C ASP A 98 10.17 7.92 12.79
N LYS A 99 8.90 7.55 12.68
CA LYS A 99 7.74 8.14 13.36
C LYS A 99 6.92 7.08 14.07
N SER A 100 7.57 6.09 14.63
CA SER A 100 6.93 4.95 15.29
C SER A 100 5.99 5.32 16.45
N GLY A 101 6.12 6.53 16.99
CA GLY A 101 5.21 7.11 17.99
C GLY A 101 4.06 7.94 17.41
N PHE A 102 4.04 8.20 16.11
CA PHE A 102 3.10 9.12 15.46
C PHE A 102 1.64 8.73 15.72
N PHE A 103 1.30 7.45 15.66
CA PHE A 103 -0.07 7.00 15.89
C PHE A 103 -0.55 7.17 17.33
N ALA A 104 0.36 7.16 18.29
CA ALA A 104 0.01 7.40 19.70
C ALA A 104 -0.09 8.90 20.02
N ASN A 105 0.69 9.73 19.32
CA ASN A 105 0.73 11.17 19.50
C ASN A 105 1.03 11.86 18.13
N PRO A 106 0.00 12.01 17.27
CA PRO A 106 0.16 12.61 15.96
C PRO A 106 0.59 14.07 16.05
N ALA A 107 1.79 14.38 15.59
CA ALA A 107 2.31 15.75 15.50
C ALA A 107 2.08 16.26 14.08
N ILE A 108 0.91 16.86 13.83
CA ILE A 108 0.51 17.37 12.49
C ILE A 108 1.48 18.45 12.01
N GLU A 109 2.06 19.25 12.90
CA GLU A 109 3.04 20.28 12.59
C GLU A 109 4.32 19.69 11.96
N GLU A 110 4.68 18.46 12.29
CA GLU A 110 5.83 17.77 11.68
C GLU A 110 5.61 17.50 10.20
N ILE A 111 4.36 17.22 9.77
CA ILE A 111 4.00 17.08 8.37
C ILE A 111 4.27 18.38 7.63
N ALA A 112 3.86 19.52 8.21
CA ALA A 112 4.05 20.82 7.61
C ALA A 112 5.54 21.21 7.45
N THR A 113 6.43 20.73 8.33
CA THR A 113 7.88 20.99 8.21
C THR A 113 8.53 20.35 6.99
N ILE A 114 7.90 19.32 6.42
CA ILE A 114 8.35 18.66 5.20
C ILE A 114 8.02 19.53 3.96
N GLU A 115 7.06 20.45 4.08
CA GLU A 115 6.55 21.28 2.98
C GLU A 115 6.13 20.44 1.76
N PRO A 116 5.29 19.39 1.94
CA PRO A 116 4.86 18.55 0.83
C PRO A 116 3.91 19.32 -0.10
N ASP A 117 3.94 18.99 -1.39
CA ASP A 117 2.93 19.42 -2.36
C ASP A 117 1.88 18.33 -2.65
N GLU A 118 2.15 17.09 -2.23
CA GLU A 118 1.21 15.98 -2.20
C GLU A 118 1.51 15.05 -1.02
N ILE A 119 0.46 14.56 -0.37
CA ILE A 119 0.56 13.60 0.72
C ILE A 119 -0.13 12.29 0.32
N LEU A 120 0.54 11.18 0.59
CA LEU A 120 -0.02 9.84 0.48
C LEU A 120 -0.19 9.26 1.89
N MET A 121 -1.32 8.66 2.17
CA MET A 121 -1.53 7.90 3.41
C MET A 121 -2.33 6.63 3.14
N SER A 122 -2.09 5.59 3.92
CA SER A 122 -3.03 4.48 3.98
C SER A 122 -4.18 4.78 4.94
N ASN A 123 -5.35 4.13 4.79
CA ASN A 123 -6.43 4.27 5.76
C ASN A 123 -6.23 3.38 7.01
N ALA A 124 -4.96 3.19 7.41
CA ALA A 124 -4.56 2.39 8.57
C ALA A 124 -4.56 3.20 9.87
N GLY A 125 -4.82 2.52 10.97
CA GLY A 125 -4.71 3.09 12.32
C GLY A 125 -5.57 4.34 12.53
N PRO A 126 -5.03 5.41 13.14
CA PRO A 126 -5.77 6.65 13.43
C PRO A 126 -5.75 7.66 12.27
N LEU A 127 -5.01 7.43 11.20
CA LEU A 127 -4.85 8.38 10.09
C LEU A 127 -6.19 8.85 9.50
N PRO A 128 -7.21 7.98 9.30
CA PRO A 128 -8.52 8.40 8.83
C PRO A 128 -9.13 9.54 9.65
N GLY A 129 -9.00 9.49 10.97
CA GLY A 129 -9.52 10.53 11.89
C GLY A 129 -8.79 11.87 11.79
N LEU A 130 -7.60 11.90 11.16
CA LEU A 130 -6.77 13.08 11.00
C LEU A 130 -6.83 13.68 9.60
N TYR A 131 -7.53 13.02 8.66
CA TYR A 131 -7.56 13.41 7.25
C TYR A 131 -7.79 14.90 7.01
N GLY A 132 -8.79 15.50 7.66
CA GLY A 132 -9.10 16.93 7.46
C GLY A 132 -7.96 17.87 7.86
N GLN A 133 -7.17 17.53 8.89
CA GLN A 133 -6.03 18.31 9.33
C GLN A 133 -4.83 18.10 8.39
N ILE A 134 -4.62 16.87 7.94
CA ILE A 134 -3.55 16.51 7.00
C ILE A 134 -3.80 17.16 5.64
N ASN A 135 -5.02 17.04 5.11
CA ASN A 135 -5.40 17.63 3.82
C ASN A 135 -5.40 19.17 3.80
N ALA A 136 -5.45 19.80 4.99
CA ALA A 136 -5.28 21.25 5.10
C ALA A 136 -3.82 21.70 4.90
N ILE A 137 -2.84 20.80 5.03
CA ILE A 137 -1.42 21.09 4.79
C ILE A 137 -1.11 20.95 3.29
N ALA A 138 -1.48 19.85 2.68
CA ALA A 138 -1.33 19.60 1.25
C ALA A 138 -2.41 18.59 0.77
N PRO A 139 -2.74 18.60 -0.53
CA PRO A 139 -3.64 17.61 -1.11
C PRO A 139 -3.24 16.19 -0.72
N THR A 140 -4.20 15.43 -0.17
CA THR A 140 -3.91 14.13 0.43
C THR A 140 -4.69 13.01 -0.26
N LEU A 141 -3.98 12.03 -0.83
CA LEU A 141 -4.53 10.79 -1.36
C LEU A 141 -4.59 9.73 -0.26
N VAL A 142 -5.68 8.97 -0.24
CA VAL A 142 -5.92 7.93 0.77
C VAL A 142 -6.03 6.57 0.11
N LEU A 143 -5.01 5.74 0.29
CA LEU A 143 -4.92 4.41 -0.28
C LEU A 143 -5.59 3.39 0.65
N PRO A 144 -6.39 2.44 0.14
CA PRO A 144 -6.98 1.40 0.97
C PRO A 144 -5.91 0.51 1.60
N TYR A 145 -6.07 0.18 2.88
CA TYR A 145 -5.15 -0.70 3.62
C TYR A 145 -5.69 -2.13 3.78
N SER A 146 -6.96 -2.28 4.16
CA SER A 146 -7.58 -3.56 4.53
C SER A 146 -8.58 -4.08 3.49
N ALA A 147 -8.51 -3.62 2.25
CA ALA A 147 -9.31 -4.13 1.15
C ALA A 147 -8.65 -5.37 0.50
N PRO A 148 -9.39 -6.14 -0.32
CA PRO A 148 -8.79 -7.16 -1.18
C PRO A 148 -7.65 -6.55 -2.01
N TRP A 149 -6.56 -7.29 -2.17
CA TRP A 149 -5.33 -6.76 -2.75
C TRP A 149 -5.49 -6.19 -4.18
N ARG A 150 -6.39 -6.76 -4.98
CA ARG A 150 -6.70 -6.23 -6.33
C ARG A 150 -7.34 -4.86 -6.25
N ASP A 151 -8.22 -4.67 -5.29
CA ASP A 151 -8.89 -3.39 -5.06
C ASP A 151 -7.90 -2.35 -4.56
N VAL A 152 -6.96 -2.73 -3.68
CA VAL A 152 -5.87 -1.86 -3.22
C VAL A 152 -5.01 -1.38 -4.39
N LEU A 153 -4.58 -2.32 -5.27
CA LEU A 153 -3.79 -1.96 -6.44
C LEU A 153 -4.55 -1.10 -7.44
N SER A 154 -5.78 -1.47 -7.74
CA SER A 154 -6.62 -0.73 -8.68
C SER A 154 -6.88 0.69 -8.18
N ALA A 155 -7.21 0.85 -6.90
CA ALA A 155 -7.42 2.16 -6.29
C ALA A 155 -6.13 3.00 -6.28
N ALA A 156 -4.99 2.41 -5.94
CA ALA A 156 -3.70 3.09 -6.01
C ALA A 156 -3.37 3.52 -7.46
N GLY A 157 -3.60 2.64 -8.44
CA GLY A 157 -3.43 2.96 -9.86
C GLY A 157 -4.26 4.17 -10.28
N THR A 158 -5.55 4.17 -9.96
CA THR A 158 -6.46 5.28 -10.30
C THR A 158 -6.07 6.57 -9.57
N GLN A 159 -5.76 6.50 -8.28
CA GLN A 159 -5.40 7.69 -7.50
C GLN A 159 -4.06 8.30 -7.95
N LEU A 160 -3.10 7.47 -8.35
CA LEU A 160 -1.75 7.90 -8.77
C LEU A 160 -1.61 8.12 -10.28
N ASP A 161 -2.69 7.97 -11.09
CA ASP A 161 -2.65 8.02 -12.57
C ASP A 161 -1.66 6.98 -13.13
N ARG A 162 -1.78 5.73 -12.64
CA ARG A 162 -0.93 4.57 -12.95
C ARG A 162 -1.74 3.28 -13.15
N GLU A 163 -2.93 3.37 -13.76
CA GLU A 163 -3.81 2.22 -13.98
C GLU A 163 -3.15 1.14 -14.84
N SER A 164 -2.34 1.54 -15.82
CA SER A 164 -1.62 0.61 -16.69
C SER A 164 -0.63 -0.23 -15.91
N GLU A 165 0.16 0.41 -15.04
CA GLU A 165 1.15 -0.21 -14.17
C GLU A 165 0.47 -1.10 -13.14
N ALA A 166 -0.62 -0.63 -12.54
CA ALA A 166 -1.40 -1.42 -11.58
C ALA A 166 -1.94 -2.70 -12.22
N ASN A 167 -2.55 -2.61 -13.41
CA ASN A 167 -3.06 -3.77 -14.13
C ASN A 167 -1.94 -4.75 -14.52
N ALA A 168 -0.77 -4.24 -14.91
CA ALA A 168 0.38 -5.09 -15.21
C ALA A 168 0.87 -5.86 -13.97
N VAL A 169 0.95 -5.20 -12.81
CA VAL A 169 1.34 -5.85 -11.55
C VAL A 169 0.29 -6.87 -11.13
N ILE A 170 -1.01 -6.56 -11.21
CA ILE A 170 -2.11 -7.49 -10.89
C ILE A 170 -1.95 -8.78 -11.72
N SER A 171 -1.83 -8.66 -13.05
CA SER A 171 -1.72 -9.82 -13.95
C SER A 171 -0.51 -10.71 -13.63
N LYS A 172 0.62 -10.10 -13.25
CA LYS A 172 1.83 -10.84 -12.87
C LYS A 172 1.67 -11.58 -11.55
N LEU A 173 1.05 -10.94 -10.54
CA LEU A 173 0.75 -11.58 -9.26
C LEU A 173 -0.27 -12.72 -9.41
N GLU A 174 -1.29 -12.56 -10.26
CA GLU A 174 -2.26 -13.60 -10.58
C GLU A 174 -1.60 -14.82 -11.21
N THR A 175 -0.71 -14.61 -12.17
CA THR A 175 0.05 -15.71 -12.80
C THR A 175 0.87 -16.50 -11.77
N ARG A 176 1.50 -15.81 -10.82
CA ARG A 176 2.26 -16.48 -9.75
C ARG A 176 1.32 -17.21 -8.79
N LEU A 177 0.20 -16.61 -8.44
CA LEU A 177 -0.80 -17.21 -7.55
C LEU A 177 -1.37 -18.51 -8.14
N ASP A 178 -1.66 -18.55 -9.44
CA ASP A 178 -2.11 -19.76 -10.14
C ASP A 178 -1.06 -20.89 -10.09
N THR A 179 0.23 -20.54 -10.15
CA THR A 179 1.31 -21.51 -10.00
C THR A 179 1.31 -22.10 -8.59
N VAL A 180 1.17 -21.26 -7.55
CA VAL A 180 1.09 -21.69 -6.15
C VAL A 180 -0.15 -22.57 -5.93
N LYS A 181 -1.29 -22.16 -6.47
CA LYS A 181 -2.56 -22.88 -6.37
C LYS A 181 -2.46 -24.33 -6.83
N THR A 182 -1.73 -24.57 -7.89
CA THR A 182 -1.47 -25.92 -8.40
C THR A 182 -0.62 -26.73 -7.42
N ALA A 183 0.43 -26.14 -6.84
CA ALA A 183 1.32 -26.80 -5.89
C ALA A 183 0.68 -27.02 -4.50
N ALA A 184 -0.23 -26.16 -4.09
CA ALA A 184 -0.91 -26.18 -2.79
C ALA A 184 -2.18 -27.06 -2.76
N ALA A 185 -2.64 -27.54 -3.93
CA ALA A 185 -3.88 -28.31 -4.02
C ALA A 185 -3.91 -29.50 -3.05
N GLY A 186 -4.95 -29.54 -2.19
CA GLY A 186 -5.15 -30.59 -1.19
C GLY A 186 -4.32 -30.41 0.09
N LYS A 187 -3.53 -29.33 0.21
CA LYS A 187 -2.73 -29.05 1.41
C LYS A 187 -3.48 -28.11 2.35
N SER A 188 -3.23 -28.26 3.64
CA SER A 188 -3.77 -27.36 4.67
C SER A 188 -2.68 -26.45 5.25
N LEU A 189 -3.10 -25.25 5.67
CA LEU A 189 -2.25 -24.24 6.28
C LEU A 189 -2.98 -23.62 7.48
N ALA A 190 -2.43 -23.80 8.68
CA ALA A 190 -2.82 -23.05 9.86
C ALA A 190 -2.06 -21.72 9.90
N ILE A 191 -2.70 -20.65 10.39
CA ILE A 191 -2.07 -19.34 10.58
C ILE A 191 -2.27 -18.91 12.03
N LEU A 192 -1.18 -18.85 12.77
CA LEU A 192 -1.16 -18.61 14.21
C LEU A 192 -0.20 -17.47 14.56
N GLY A 193 -0.42 -16.83 15.69
CA GLY A 193 0.50 -15.81 16.18
C GLY A 193 0.31 -15.47 17.65
N GLY A 194 1.25 -14.72 18.19
CA GLY A 194 1.18 -14.08 19.48
C GLY A 194 1.13 -12.56 19.33
N PHE A 195 0.17 -11.89 19.99
CA PHE A 195 0.05 -10.44 19.98
C PHE A 195 -0.38 -9.96 21.38
N ALA A 196 0.33 -8.98 21.92
CA ALA A 196 0.04 -8.41 23.25
C ALA A 196 -0.14 -9.45 24.37
N GLY A 197 0.63 -10.53 24.32
CA GLY A 197 0.59 -11.60 25.33
C GLY A 197 -0.53 -12.63 25.14
N SER A 198 -1.28 -12.57 24.03
CA SER A 198 -2.37 -13.50 23.71
C SER A 198 -2.10 -14.24 22.40
N LEU A 199 -2.55 -15.50 22.33
CA LEU A 199 -2.54 -16.26 21.09
C LEU A 199 -3.69 -15.81 20.18
N PHE A 200 -3.47 -15.91 18.87
CA PHE A 200 -4.50 -15.62 17.90
C PHE A 200 -4.38 -16.48 16.63
N THR A 201 -5.48 -16.57 15.91
CA THR A 201 -5.52 -16.96 14.50
C THR A 201 -6.09 -15.82 13.65
N VAL A 202 -6.09 -16.00 12.34
CA VAL A 202 -6.60 -15.01 11.37
C VAL A 202 -8.02 -15.40 10.94
N PRO A 203 -9.03 -14.51 11.12
CA PRO A 203 -10.41 -14.78 10.69
C PRO A 203 -10.53 -15.09 9.20
N PRO A 204 -11.52 -15.92 8.78
CA PRO A 204 -11.69 -16.34 7.39
C PRO A 204 -12.06 -15.19 6.43
N THR A 205 -12.61 -14.10 6.98
CA THR A 205 -13.07 -12.93 6.22
C THR A 205 -11.98 -11.90 5.91
N THR A 206 -10.75 -12.14 6.37
CA THR A 206 -9.65 -11.19 6.15
C THR A 206 -9.08 -11.30 4.73
N PRO A 207 -8.48 -10.21 4.18
CA PRO A 207 -7.78 -10.27 2.89
C PRO A 207 -6.69 -11.35 2.85
N LEU A 208 -5.96 -11.57 3.96
CA LEU A 208 -4.95 -12.63 4.07
C LEU A 208 -5.58 -14.02 3.91
N SER A 209 -6.65 -14.31 4.65
CA SER A 209 -7.32 -15.62 4.54
C SER A 209 -7.88 -15.86 3.16
N THR A 210 -8.39 -14.81 2.50
CA THR A 210 -8.85 -14.86 1.11
C THR A 210 -7.70 -15.21 0.17
N LEU A 211 -6.54 -14.54 0.30
CA LEU A 211 -5.36 -14.78 -0.52
C LEU A 211 -4.83 -16.22 -0.33
N VAL A 212 -4.79 -16.72 0.91
CA VAL A 212 -4.39 -18.10 1.22
C VAL A 212 -5.32 -19.11 0.59
N GLY A 213 -6.64 -18.86 0.61
CA GLY A 213 -7.64 -19.68 -0.07
C GLY A 213 -7.49 -19.64 -1.60
N GLU A 214 -7.26 -18.46 -2.18
CA GLU A 214 -6.97 -18.29 -3.61
C GLU A 214 -5.69 -19.05 -4.02
N ALA A 215 -4.70 -19.10 -3.14
CA ALA A 215 -3.46 -19.87 -3.31
C ALA A 215 -3.68 -21.40 -3.21
N GLY A 216 -4.90 -21.87 -2.96
CA GLY A 216 -5.26 -23.29 -2.98
C GLY A 216 -5.11 -24.02 -1.65
N PHE A 217 -4.72 -23.37 -0.58
CA PHE A 217 -4.68 -23.97 0.74
C PHE A 217 -6.07 -24.01 1.39
N THR A 218 -6.32 -25.08 2.14
CA THR A 218 -7.46 -25.16 3.08
C THR A 218 -7.01 -24.72 4.47
N ARG A 219 -7.95 -24.16 5.26
CA ARG A 219 -7.69 -23.79 6.66
C ARG A 219 -8.29 -24.86 7.59
N PRO A 220 -7.72 -25.12 8.79
CA PRO A 220 -8.36 -25.92 9.82
C PRO A 220 -9.78 -25.44 10.10
N ALA A 221 -10.70 -26.36 10.41
CA ALA A 221 -12.11 -26.00 10.69
C ALA A 221 -12.22 -24.97 11.83
N ALA A 222 -11.43 -25.11 12.88
CA ALA A 222 -11.39 -24.16 14.00
C ALA A 222 -11.02 -22.72 13.57
N GLU A 223 -10.26 -22.57 12.49
CA GLU A 223 -9.90 -21.26 11.95
C GLU A 223 -10.96 -20.73 10.96
N SER A 224 -11.63 -21.64 10.25
CA SER A 224 -12.70 -21.29 9.31
C SER A 224 -13.94 -20.75 10.03
N ASP A 225 -14.15 -21.18 11.28
CA ASP A 225 -15.29 -20.78 12.11
C ASP A 225 -14.97 -19.60 13.07
N ALA A 226 -13.76 -19.05 13.00
CA ALA A 226 -13.33 -17.95 13.87
C ALA A 226 -14.13 -16.67 13.57
N THR A 227 -15.14 -16.39 14.38
CA THR A 227 -16.06 -15.25 14.21
C THR A 227 -15.75 -14.07 15.15
N THR A 228 -15.08 -14.34 16.27
CA THR A 228 -14.66 -13.30 17.22
C THR A 228 -13.40 -12.62 16.71
N SER A 229 -13.40 -11.30 16.64
CA SER A 229 -12.26 -10.56 16.13
C SER A 229 -11.79 -9.48 17.10
N MET A 230 -10.48 -9.26 17.13
CA MET A 230 -9.79 -8.16 17.79
C MET A 230 -8.95 -7.39 16.76
N ASN A 231 -8.34 -6.30 17.16
CA ASN A 231 -7.46 -5.50 16.31
C ASN A 231 -8.12 -5.15 14.97
N SER A 232 -9.26 -4.45 15.04
CA SER A 232 -10.05 -4.04 13.86
C SER A 232 -10.50 -5.19 12.94
N GLY A 233 -10.70 -6.40 13.51
CA GLY A 233 -11.16 -7.56 12.75
C GLY A 233 -10.05 -8.40 12.11
N SER A 234 -8.80 -8.04 12.31
CA SER A 234 -7.67 -8.73 11.65
C SER A 234 -7.25 -10.03 12.33
N ILE A 235 -7.51 -10.19 13.63
CA ILE A 235 -7.13 -11.38 14.42
C ILE A 235 -8.30 -11.89 15.26
N ALA A 236 -8.34 -13.19 15.49
CA ALA A 236 -9.29 -13.87 16.38
C ALA A 236 -8.53 -14.48 17.57
N PRO A 237 -8.95 -14.21 18.84
CA PRO A 237 -8.28 -14.78 20.01
C PRO A 237 -8.37 -16.30 19.99
N LEU A 238 -7.30 -16.94 20.46
CA LEU A 238 -7.13 -18.38 20.53
C LEU A 238 -6.78 -18.79 21.96
N SER A 239 -7.45 -19.81 22.49
CA SER A 239 -7.10 -20.42 23.78
C SER A 239 -5.99 -21.46 23.60
N ALA A 240 -5.00 -21.45 24.49
CA ALA A 240 -3.89 -22.40 24.47
C ALA A 240 -4.36 -23.86 24.58
N GLU A 241 -5.42 -24.12 25.36
CA GLU A 241 -5.97 -25.48 25.54
C GLU A 241 -6.61 -26.04 24.25
N LEU A 242 -7.00 -25.15 23.32
CA LEU A 242 -7.61 -25.52 22.05
C LEU A 242 -6.63 -25.49 20.87
N LEU A 243 -5.35 -25.23 21.14
CA LEU A 243 -4.33 -25.05 20.10
C LEU A 243 -4.25 -26.25 19.16
N SER A 244 -4.39 -27.49 19.66
CA SER A 244 -4.35 -28.71 18.83
C SER A 244 -5.48 -28.79 17.78
N LEU A 245 -6.60 -28.09 17.96
CA LEU A 245 -7.68 -28.03 16.97
C LEU A 245 -7.30 -27.25 15.71
N HIS A 246 -6.19 -26.51 15.77
CA HIS A 246 -5.63 -25.75 14.66
C HIS A 246 -4.57 -26.54 13.87
N GLY A 247 -4.48 -27.85 14.08
CA GLY A 247 -3.52 -28.72 13.39
C GLY A 247 -3.72 -28.71 11.87
N ALA A 248 -2.62 -28.65 11.13
CA ALA A 248 -2.60 -28.65 9.66
C ALA A 248 -1.33 -29.34 9.13
N GLU A 249 -1.29 -29.64 7.82
CA GLU A 249 -0.05 -30.13 7.19
C GLU A 249 1.07 -29.09 7.33
N ASN A 250 0.74 -27.83 7.18
CA ASN A 250 1.66 -26.71 7.29
C ASN A 250 1.16 -25.71 8.34
N VAL A 251 2.07 -25.07 9.04
CA VAL A 251 1.76 -24.05 10.07
C VAL A 251 2.58 -22.79 9.82
N ALA A 252 1.95 -21.67 9.60
CA ALA A 252 2.58 -20.36 9.56
C ALA A 252 2.44 -19.71 10.94
N VAL A 253 3.56 -19.37 11.56
CA VAL A 253 3.61 -18.67 12.85
C VAL A 253 4.07 -17.24 12.61
N MET A 254 3.22 -16.29 12.94
CA MET A 254 3.53 -14.87 12.77
C MET A 254 4.66 -14.43 13.68
N SER A 255 5.66 -13.80 13.10
CA SER A 255 6.83 -13.22 13.78
C SER A 255 7.06 -11.78 13.35
N GLY A 256 7.71 -10.98 14.15
CA GLY A 256 8.02 -9.59 13.83
C GLY A 256 7.97 -8.68 15.04
N ARG A 257 8.05 -7.36 14.82
CA ARG A 257 8.09 -6.40 15.93
C ARG A 257 6.87 -6.41 16.84
N GLN A 258 5.70 -6.67 16.27
CA GLN A 258 4.44 -6.69 17.01
C GLN A 258 3.97 -8.11 17.31
N TYR A 259 4.58 -9.11 16.68
CA TYR A 259 4.16 -10.50 16.73
C TYR A 259 5.25 -11.37 17.38
N ASP A 260 4.86 -12.04 18.47
CA ASP A 260 5.76 -12.91 19.23
C ASP A 260 5.48 -14.37 18.89
N SER A 261 6.28 -14.93 17.99
CA SER A 261 6.18 -16.36 17.64
C SER A 261 6.50 -17.28 18.80
N ALA A 262 7.29 -16.83 19.79
CA ALA A 262 7.62 -17.64 20.97
C ALA A 262 6.37 -17.92 21.82
N LEU A 263 5.38 -17.04 21.86
CA LEU A 263 4.12 -17.32 22.55
C LEU A 263 3.41 -18.56 21.99
N VAL A 264 3.44 -18.78 20.67
CA VAL A 264 2.87 -19.96 20.04
C VAL A 264 3.78 -21.17 20.21
N ARG A 265 5.09 -21.01 19.94
CA ARG A 265 6.04 -22.12 19.89
C ARG A 265 6.33 -22.75 21.26
N ASN A 266 6.19 -21.97 22.34
CA ASN A 266 6.41 -22.44 23.71
C ASN A 266 5.18 -23.13 24.31
N GLU A 267 4.02 -23.12 23.61
CA GLU A 267 2.84 -23.85 24.09
C GLU A 267 3.08 -25.36 24.03
N PRO A 268 2.73 -26.10 25.10
CA PRO A 268 2.93 -27.55 25.12
C PRO A 268 2.25 -28.28 23.96
N LEU A 269 1.08 -27.79 23.48
CA LEU A 269 0.31 -28.36 22.37
C LEU A 269 0.83 -27.96 21.00
N PHE A 270 1.90 -27.15 20.91
CA PHE A 270 2.47 -26.77 19.62
C PHE A 270 2.98 -27.98 18.80
N VAL A 271 3.49 -29.00 19.50
CA VAL A 271 4.01 -30.22 18.88
C VAL A 271 2.90 -31.04 18.16
N ASP A 272 1.65 -30.80 18.51
CA ASP A 272 0.50 -31.50 17.95
C ASP A 272 -0.09 -30.79 16.71
N LEU A 273 0.45 -29.60 16.35
CA LEU A 273 -0.07 -28.81 15.24
C LEU A 273 0.26 -29.41 13.86
N THR A 274 1.40 -30.07 13.74
CA THR A 274 1.81 -30.73 12.50
C THR A 274 2.61 -31.99 12.79
N SER A 275 2.42 -33.02 11.98
CA SER A 275 3.18 -34.27 12.10
C SER A 275 4.65 -34.14 11.70
N ASP A 276 5.00 -33.08 11.00
CA ASP A 276 6.37 -32.75 10.57
C ASP A 276 6.78 -31.36 11.08
N PRO A 277 7.61 -31.28 12.14
CA PRO A 277 8.04 -29.99 12.67
C PRO A 277 8.74 -29.07 11.66
N SER A 278 9.29 -29.59 10.57
CA SER A 278 9.89 -28.78 9.50
C SER A 278 8.85 -28.03 8.66
N ARG A 279 7.56 -28.36 8.84
CA ARG A 279 6.41 -27.69 8.20
C ARG A 279 5.83 -26.56 9.06
N ALA A 280 6.49 -26.17 10.14
CA ALA A 280 6.14 -25.00 10.93
C ALA A 280 7.12 -23.85 10.62
N TYR A 281 6.59 -22.82 9.95
CA TYR A 281 7.35 -21.71 9.39
C TYR A 281 7.14 -20.42 10.19
N ASP A 282 8.18 -19.69 10.52
CA ASP A 282 8.06 -18.30 10.99
C ASP A 282 7.92 -17.39 9.78
N VAL A 283 6.83 -16.62 9.73
CA VAL A 283 6.51 -15.71 8.64
C VAL A 283 6.43 -14.28 9.15
N SER A 284 6.78 -13.29 8.31
CA SER A 284 6.71 -11.89 8.70
C SER A 284 5.27 -11.43 8.89
N GLY A 285 4.83 -11.28 10.13
CA GLY A 285 3.49 -10.75 10.44
C GLY A 285 3.30 -9.33 9.93
N ASP A 286 4.35 -8.52 9.91
CA ASP A 286 4.28 -7.14 9.40
C ASP A 286 3.93 -7.08 7.90
N LEU A 287 4.37 -8.06 7.10
CA LEU A 287 4.04 -8.13 5.67
C LEU A 287 2.81 -9.00 5.39
N TRP A 288 2.59 -10.06 6.16
CA TRP A 288 1.46 -10.96 5.93
C TRP A 288 0.09 -10.31 6.17
N PHE A 289 0.04 -9.26 7.01
CA PHE A 289 -1.18 -8.46 7.14
C PHE A 289 -1.29 -7.32 6.11
N GLY A 290 -0.27 -7.10 5.27
CA GLY A 290 -0.28 -6.06 4.25
C GLY A 290 -1.03 -6.49 2.99
N SER A 291 -1.83 -5.59 2.43
CA SER A 291 -2.49 -5.77 1.12
C SER A 291 -1.83 -4.94 0.01
N HIS A 292 -0.75 -4.24 0.30
CA HIS A 292 0.01 -3.51 -0.72
C HIS A 292 0.77 -4.48 -1.66
N PRO A 293 1.12 -4.07 -2.89
CA PRO A 293 1.59 -4.98 -3.93
C PRO A 293 2.77 -5.86 -3.54
N PHE A 294 3.77 -5.27 -2.90
CA PHE A 294 4.95 -6.02 -2.47
C PHE A 294 4.66 -7.01 -1.34
N ALA A 295 3.74 -6.69 -0.42
CA ALA A 295 3.32 -7.63 0.61
C ALA A 295 2.61 -8.84 -0.01
N VAL A 296 1.74 -8.61 -0.99
CA VAL A 296 1.06 -9.70 -1.72
C VAL A 296 2.08 -10.59 -2.43
N TYR A 297 3.05 -10.01 -3.14
CA TYR A 297 4.14 -10.77 -3.75
C TYR A 297 4.91 -11.59 -2.69
N TRP A 298 5.26 -10.96 -1.56
CA TRP A 298 5.96 -11.60 -0.47
C TRP A 298 5.22 -12.82 0.06
N ILE A 299 3.91 -12.67 0.32
CA ILE A 299 3.05 -13.75 0.78
C ILE A 299 2.98 -14.88 -0.27
N ILE A 300 2.82 -14.55 -1.54
CA ILE A 300 2.77 -15.56 -2.62
C ILE A 300 4.08 -16.36 -2.68
N GLU A 301 5.24 -15.73 -2.53
CA GLU A 301 6.53 -16.42 -2.51
C GLU A 301 6.69 -17.33 -1.27
N ASP A 302 6.23 -16.87 -0.10
CA ASP A 302 6.21 -17.69 1.11
C ASP A 302 5.25 -18.88 0.94
N LEU A 303 4.04 -18.67 0.43
CA LEU A 303 3.07 -19.72 0.14
C LEU A 303 3.61 -20.73 -0.88
N SER A 304 4.35 -20.28 -1.88
CA SER A 304 5.07 -21.16 -2.82
C SER A 304 6.08 -22.05 -2.08
N ALA A 305 6.90 -21.45 -1.21
CA ALA A 305 7.87 -22.19 -0.41
C ALA A 305 7.20 -23.24 0.49
N ILE A 306 6.10 -22.85 1.14
CA ILE A 306 5.30 -23.73 2.01
C ILE A 306 4.67 -24.85 1.20
N ALA A 307 4.08 -24.55 0.04
CA ALA A 307 3.46 -25.55 -0.83
C ALA A 307 4.47 -26.61 -1.29
N ASP A 308 5.67 -26.20 -1.65
CA ASP A 308 6.74 -27.11 -2.10
C ASP A 308 7.48 -27.81 -0.93
N GLY A 309 7.19 -27.44 0.32
CA GLY A 309 7.89 -27.97 1.50
C GLY A 309 9.35 -27.55 1.56
N ARG A 310 9.66 -26.41 0.98
CA ARG A 310 10.98 -25.80 1.13
C ARG A 310 11.13 -25.30 2.57
N GLY A 311 12.25 -25.57 3.21
CA GLY A 311 12.45 -25.23 4.63
C GLY A 311 12.38 -23.74 4.94
N GLN A 312 12.51 -23.41 6.23
CA GLN A 312 12.44 -22.04 6.77
C GLN A 312 13.36 -21.04 6.03
N SER A 313 14.50 -21.46 5.51
CA SER A 313 15.43 -20.59 4.76
C SER A 313 14.87 -20.05 3.45
N SER A 314 13.75 -20.59 2.95
CA SER A 314 13.03 -20.13 1.75
C SER A 314 11.94 -19.10 2.08
N ILE A 315 11.63 -18.92 3.36
CA ILE A 315 10.66 -17.93 3.83
C ILE A 315 11.27 -16.52 3.83
N GLY A 316 10.44 -15.53 3.61
CA GLY A 316 10.87 -14.14 3.61
C GLY A 316 11.31 -13.65 4.98
N THR A 317 12.49 -13.04 5.01
CA THR A 317 13.07 -12.42 6.21
C THR A 317 13.61 -11.02 5.87
N PRO A 318 13.87 -10.16 6.86
CA PRO A 318 14.51 -8.86 6.59
C PRO A 318 15.82 -8.97 5.80
N GLU A 319 16.60 -10.05 6.01
CA GLU A 319 17.90 -10.25 5.36
C GLU A 319 17.78 -10.55 3.85
N ASN A 320 16.65 -11.12 3.39
CA ASN A 320 16.42 -11.39 1.98
C ASN A 320 15.47 -10.39 1.30
N ALA A 321 15.05 -9.34 2.00
CA ALA A 321 14.08 -8.36 1.54
C ALA A 321 14.53 -7.66 0.25
N ALA A 322 15.80 -7.24 0.17
CA ALA A 322 16.35 -6.59 -1.03
C ALA A 322 16.31 -7.50 -2.26
N ALA A 323 16.66 -8.78 -2.08
CA ALA A 323 16.60 -9.76 -3.17
C ALA A 323 15.16 -9.99 -3.64
N ARG A 324 14.20 -10.06 -2.70
CA ARG A 324 12.77 -10.18 -3.02
C ARG A 324 12.22 -8.93 -3.71
N TRP A 325 12.64 -7.73 -3.27
CA TRP A 325 12.26 -6.50 -3.95
C TRP A 325 12.80 -6.46 -5.38
N THR A 326 14.06 -6.83 -5.58
CA THR A 326 14.67 -6.90 -6.92
C THR A 326 13.91 -7.88 -7.82
N ALA A 327 13.56 -9.06 -7.31
CA ALA A 327 12.80 -10.05 -8.05
C ALA A 327 11.36 -9.57 -8.38
N PHE A 328 10.71 -8.88 -7.45
CA PHE A 328 9.40 -8.27 -7.66
C PHE A 328 9.45 -7.17 -8.72
N SER A 329 10.44 -6.28 -8.65
CA SER A 329 10.61 -5.17 -9.61
C SER A 329 10.96 -5.64 -11.01
N ALA A 330 11.45 -6.87 -11.16
CA ALA A 330 11.78 -7.49 -12.44
C ALA A 330 10.60 -8.27 -13.07
N LEU A 331 9.48 -8.40 -12.34
CA LEU A 331 8.26 -8.99 -12.89
C LEU A 331 7.71 -8.14 -14.04
#